data_1313d76090461cf9a21e88c310253683
#
_entry.id   1313d76090461cf9a21e88c310253683
#
_cell.length_a   1.000
_cell.length_b   1.000
_cell.length_c   1.000
_cell.angle_alpha   90.00
_cell.angle_beta   90.00
_cell.angle_gamma   90.00
#
_symmetry.space_group_name_H-M   'P 1'
#
loop_
_entity.id
_entity.type
_entity.pdbx_description
1 polymer ?
#
loop_
_entity_poly.entity_id
_entity_poly.type
_entity_poly.pdbx_seq_one_letter_code
_entity_poly.pdbx_strand_id
1 'polypeptide(L)'
;MKKFIFIGDSLTYGYGVYREESWVNKISALNKLTVFNKGINGDTTPSMLNRFFNDVTSKIPEYVFLMGGTNDLLCGRSVKSIIDNIEEMIKEALSIKSNIFIGIPPIIIPKMANKLFMPSDLYNYCEKSLPLLRAELLNLCSNYNVSYIDFYTLCNKNLYKNIFLDGIHLNSLGNDIMFKEACKIFSL
;
A
#
# COMPACT_ATOMS: atom_id res chain seq x y z
N MET A 1 -20.61 -7.75 11.06
CA MET A 1 -19.97 -7.30 9.80
C MET A 1 -18.62 -7.97 9.69
N LYS A 2 -18.18 -8.31 8.48
CA LYS A 2 -16.86 -8.90 8.22
C LYS A 2 -15.76 -7.90 8.56
N LYS A 3 -14.69 -8.38 9.17
CA LYS A 3 -13.55 -7.57 9.59
C LYS A 3 -12.53 -7.46 8.47
N PHE A 4 -12.12 -6.24 8.13
CA PHE A 4 -11.12 -5.95 7.12
C PHE A 4 -9.99 -5.12 7.74
N ILE A 5 -8.78 -5.67 7.76
CA ILE A 5 -7.59 -4.98 8.26
C ILE A 5 -6.74 -4.49 7.08
N PHE A 6 -6.42 -3.21 7.08
CA PHE A 6 -5.52 -2.56 6.13
C PHE A 6 -4.18 -2.33 6.82
N ILE A 7 -3.14 -3.07 6.46
CA ILE A 7 -1.78 -2.87 6.97
C ILE A 7 -0.91 -2.26 5.88
N GLY A 8 -0.10 -1.28 6.24
CA GLY A 8 0.77 -0.56 5.31
C GLY A 8 1.45 0.64 5.95
N ASP A 9 1.94 1.52 5.11
CA ASP A 9 2.67 2.73 5.45
C ASP A 9 1.77 3.99 5.43
N SER A 10 2.38 5.15 5.16
CA SER A 10 1.69 6.45 5.04
C SER A 10 0.64 6.49 3.93
N LEU A 11 0.81 5.72 2.86
CA LEU A 11 -0.15 5.64 1.75
C LEU A 11 -1.44 4.90 2.16
N THR A 12 -1.33 3.96 3.09
CA THR A 12 -2.47 3.28 3.71
C THR A 12 -3.07 4.12 4.83
N TYR A 13 -2.23 4.77 5.64
CA TYR A 13 -2.66 5.68 6.70
C TYR A 13 -3.51 6.83 6.16
N GLY A 14 -3.14 7.39 5.00
CA GLY A 14 -3.74 8.59 4.42
C GLY A 14 -3.01 9.86 4.82
N TYR A 15 -1.67 9.84 4.79
CA TYR A 15 -0.84 11.00 5.11
C TYR A 15 -1.13 12.18 4.19
N GLY A 16 -1.17 13.39 4.77
CA GLY A 16 -1.27 14.65 4.04
C GLY A 16 -2.67 15.05 3.58
N VAL A 17 -3.69 14.25 3.91
CA VAL A 17 -5.11 14.59 3.67
C VAL A 17 -5.91 14.51 4.96
N TYR A 18 -7.09 15.15 4.99
CA TYR A 18 -8.01 14.99 6.11
C TYR A 18 -8.48 13.53 6.20
N ARG A 19 -8.86 13.12 7.41
CA ARG A 19 -9.26 11.73 7.67
C ARG A 19 -10.36 11.23 6.73
N GLU A 20 -11.38 12.06 6.49
CA GLU A 20 -12.51 11.76 5.60
C GLU A 20 -12.13 11.69 4.12
N GLU A 21 -10.98 12.25 3.76
CA GLU A 21 -10.47 12.22 2.38
C GLU A 21 -9.58 10.99 2.10
N SER A 22 -9.04 10.34 3.15
CA SER A 22 -8.22 9.14 3.03
C SER A 22 -9.04 7.99 2.44
N TRP A 23 -8.47 7.29 1.46
CA TRP A 23 -9.15 6.22 0.74
C TRP A 23 -9.61 5.07 1.64
N VAL A 24 -8.83 4.67 2.65
CA VAL A 24 -9.22 3.62 3.62
C VAL A 24 -10.37 4.08 4.51
N ASN A 25 -10.35 5.34 4.95
CA ASN A 25 -11.45 5.87 5.77
C ASN A 25 -12.74 6.04 4.96
N LYS A 26 -12.65 6.37 3.66
CA LYS A 26 -13.82 6.35 2.76
C LYS A 26 -14.42 4.95 2.63
N ILE A 27 -13.61 3.89 2.55
CA ILE A 27 -14.10 2.51 2.59
C ILE A 27 -14.80 2.23 3.93
N SER A 28 -14.21 2.66 5.05
CA SER A 28 -14.83 2.51 6.38
C SER A 28 -16.20 3.20 6.47
N ALA A 29 -16.35 4.36 5.84
CA ALA A 29 -17.59 5.13 5.85
C ALA A 29 -18.75 4.49 5.05
N LEU A 30 -18.47 3.49 4.21
CA LEU A 30 -19.52 2.74 3.51
C LEU A 30 -20.36 1.86 4.45
N ASN A 31 -19.90 1.62 5.68
CA ASN A 31 -20.57 0.82 6.72
C ASN A 31 -20.93 -0.62 6.30
N LYS A 32 -20.28 -1.16 5.26
CA LYS A 32 -20.46 -2.55 4.80
C LYS A 32 -19.56 -3.55 5.53
N LEU A 33 -18.45 -3.04 6.09
CA LEU A 33 -17.38 -3.81 6.73
C LEU A 33 -16.97 -3.13 8.04
N THR A 34 -16.38 -3.90 8.96
CA THR A 34 -15.65 -3.35 10.11
C THR A 34 -14.19 -3.14 9.69
N VAL A 35 -13.82 -1.91 9.37
CA VAL A 35 -12.50 -1.56 8.84
C VAL A 35 -11.56 -1.11 9.94
N PHE A 36 -10.34 -1.67 9.95
CA PHE A 36 -9.23 -1.25 10.80
C PHE A 36 -8.08 -0.75 9.93
N ASN A 37 -7.80 0.54 9.96
CA ASN A 37 -6.63 1.12 9.31
C ASN A 37 -5.41 0.98 10.23
N LYS A 38 -4.47 0.13 9.85
CA LYS A 38 -3.19 -0.15 10.51
C LYS A 38 -2.00 0.39 9.69
N GLY A 39 -2.23 1.43 8.89
CA GLY A 39 -1.17 2.19 8.24
C GLY A 39 -0.35 2.98 9.27
N ILE A 40 0.97 2.96 9.15
CA ILE A 40 1.90 3.74 9.99
C ILE A 40 2.83 4.54 9.08
N ASN A 41 2.93 5.86 9.32
CA ASN A 41 3.79 6.72 8.52
C ASN A 41 5.27 6.28 8.60
N GLY A 42 5.92 6.18 7.45
CA GLY A 42 7.34 5.77 7.37
C GLY A 42 7.58 4.27 7.54
N ASP A 43 6.54 3.46 7.67
CA ASP A 43 6.70 2.02 7.93
C ASP A 43 7.35 1.30 6.75
N THR A 44 8.17 0.30 7.08
CA THR A 44 8.88 -0.56 6.13
C THR A 44 8.39 -2.00 6.24
N THR A 45 8.65 -2.82 5.22
CA THR A 45 8.20 -4.22 5.23
C THR A 45 8.74 -5.05 6.40
N PRO A 46 10.01 -4.90 6.88
CA PRO A 46 10.44 -5.56 8.11
C PRO A 46 9.66 -5.12 9.35
N SER A 47 9.33 -3.82 9.46
CA SER A 47 8.55 -3.30 10.58
C SER A 47 7.11 -3.81 10.53
N MET A 48 6.49 -3.82 9.34
CA MET A 48 5.16 -4.41 9.12
C MET A 48 5.14 -5.89 9.53
N LEU A 49 6.14 -6.68 9.10
CA LEU A 49 6.27 -8.10 9.44
C LEU A 49 6.38 -8.30 10.96
N ASN A 50 7.20 -7.50 11.65
CA ASN A 50 7.38 -7.58 13.10
C ASN A 50 6.07 -7.35 13.89
N ARG A 51 5.17 -6.50 13.38
CA ARG A 51 3.88 -6.22 14.02
C ARG A 51 2.70 -6.99 13.43
N PHE A 52 2.94 -7.82 12.40
CA PHE A 52 1.87 -8.47 11.64
C PHE A 52 1.01 -9.41 12.51
N PHE A 53 1.64 -10.16 13.40
CA PHE A 53 0.90 -10.99 14.36
C PHE A 53 -0.05 -10.15 15.22
N ASN A 54 0.46 -9.10 15.85
CA ASN A 54 -0.33 -8.28 16.78
C ASN A 54 -1.45 -7.49 16.10
N ASP A 55 -1.18 -6.96 14.90
CA ASP A 55 -2.11 -6.09 14.19
C ASP A 55 -3.08 -6.84 13.29
N VAL A 56 -2.71 -8.03 12.80
CA VAL A 56 -3.46 -8.79 11.80
C VAL A 56 -3.82 -10.19 12.31
N THR A 57 -2.85 -11.09 12.42
CA THR A 57 -3.09 -12.54 12.60
C THR A 57 -3.84 -12.85 13.89
N SER A 58 -3.48 -12.20 15.01
CA SER A 58 -4.17 -12.37 16.30
C SER A 58 -5.63 -11.90 16.30
N LYS A 59 -6.04 -11.11 15.31
CA LYS A 59 -7.41 -10.59 15.19
C LYS A 59 -8.31 -11.45 14.32
N ILE A 60 -7.74 -12.41 13.60
CA ILE A 60 -8.43 -13.35 12.71
C ILE A 60 -9.43 -12.62 11.81
N PRO A 61 -8.98 -11.66 10.96
CA PRO A 61 -9.88 -10.93 10.07
C PRO A 61 -10.31 -11.80 8.89
N GLU A 62 -11.48 -11.53 8.33
CA GLU A 62 -11.93 -12.17 7.09
C GLU A 62 -11.16 -11.64 5.87
N TYR A 63 -10.73 -10.38 5.93
CA TYR A 63 -9.99 -9.73 4.84
C TYR A 63 -8.76 -9.00 5.37
N VAL A 64 -7.67 -9.10 4.62
CA VAL A 64 -6.43 -8.33 4.84
C VAL A 64 -6.08 -7.60 3.56
N PHE A 65 -5.77 -6.32 3.65
CA PHE A 65 -5.07 -5.58 2.60
C PHE A 65 -3.67 -5.26 3.10
N LEU A 66 -2.64 -5.54 2.29
CA LEU A 66 -1.23 -5.29 2.59
C LEU A 66 -0.60 -4.48 1.46
N MET A 67 -0.04 -3.31 1.79
CA MET A 67 0.72 -2.49 0.85
C MET A 67 1.96 -1.90 1.53
N GLY A 68 3.14 -2.11 0.93
CA GLY A 68 4.41 -1.59 1.43
C GLY A 68 5.51 -1.70 0.39
N GLY A 69 6.69 -1.20 0.74
CA GLY A 69 7.91 -1.28 -0.07
C GLY A 69 8.45 0.07 -0.53
N THR A 70 7.63 1.12 -0.63
CA THR A 70 8.11 2.46 -1.00
C THR A 70 9.17 2.96 -0.02
N ASN A 71 8.91 2.88 1.30
CA ASN A 71 9.87 3.31 2.32
C ASN A 71 11.13 2.41 2.37
N ASP A 72 10.98 1.12 2.08
CA ASP A 72 12.14 0.23 1.95
C ASP A 72 13.08 0.70 0.84
N LEU A 73 12.53 1.02 -0.33
CA LEU A 73 13.30 1.55 -1.46
C LEU A 73 13.90 2.93 -1.14
N LEU A 74 13.16 3.80 -0.46
CA LEU A 74 13.66 5.10 0.02
C LEU A 74 14.75 4.97 1.10
N CYS A 75 14.87 3.81 1.74
CA CYS A 75 15.98 3.42 2.63
C CYS A 75 17.08 2.63 1.91
N GLY A 76 17.02 2.49 0.58
CA GLY A 76 18.03 1.77 -0.21
C GLY A 76 17.96 0.25 -0.11
N ARG A 77 16.87 -0.33 0.39
CA ARG A 77 16.69 -1.78 0.46
C ARG A 77 16.41 -2.37 -0.93
N SER A 78 16.79 -3.63 -1.11
CA SER A 78 16.57 -4.33 -2.38
C SER A 78 15.10 -4.77 -2.55
N VAL A 79 14.65 -4.87 -3.80
CA VAL A 79 13.34 -5.44 -4.15
C VAL A 79 13.18 -6.84 -3.58
N LYS A 80 14.24 -7.67 -3.66
CA LYS A 80 14.21 -9.03 -3.11
C LYS A 80 13.85 -9.05 -1.61
N SER A 81 14.49 -8.20 -0.80
CA SER A 81 14.20 -8.12 0.64
C SER A 81 12.76 -7.72 0.93
N ILE A 82 12.18 -6.84 0.10
CA ILE A 82 10.77 -6.44 0.21
C ILE A 82 9.85 -7.62 -0.07
N ILE A 83 10.11 -8.34 -1.16
CA ILE A 83 9.31 -9.50 -1.58
C ILE A 83 9.38 -10.61 -0.53
N ASP A 84 10.56 -10.92 0.00
CA ASP A 84 10.73 -11.93 1.05
C ASP A 84 9.82 -11.60 2.28
N ASN A 85 9.79 -10.35 2.73
CA ASN A 85 8.95 -9.93 3.87
C ASN A 85 7.44 -9.98 3.54
N ILE A 86 7.04 -9.54 2.33
CA ILE A 86 5.64 -9.56 1.90
C ILE A 86 5.16 -11.02 1.76
N GLU A 87 6.01 -11.90 1.25
CA GLU A 87 5.70 -13.33 1.12
C GLU A 87 5.42 -13.97 2.48
N GLU A 88 6.22 -13.68 3.51
CA GLU A 88 5.97 -14.18 4.87
C GLU A 88 4.63 -13.67 5.42
N MET A 89 4.31 -12.39 5.23
CA MET A 89 3.01 -11.84 5.65
C MET A 89 1.83 -12.47 4.89
N ILE A 90 2.00 -12.81 3.61
CA ILE A 90 1.00 -13.56 2.83
C ILE A 90 0.79 -14.95 3.45
N LYS A 91 1.87 -15.68 3.73
CA LYS A 91 1.79 -17.01 4.34
C LYS A 91 1.09 -16.97 5.70
N GLU A 92 1.41 -15.99 6.54
CA GLU A 92 0.74 -15.80 7.83
C GLU A 92 -0.76 -15.51 7.66
N ALA A 93 -1.16 -14.62 6.74
CA ALA A 93 -2.57 -14.32 6.50
C ALA A 93 -3.34 -15.54 5.98
N LEU A 94 -2.74 -16.31 5.07
CA LEU A 94 -3.34 -17.53 4.54
C LEU A 94 -3.48 -18.63 5.60
N SER A 95 -2.53 -18.71 6.55
CA SER A 95 -2.57 -19.71 7.64
C SER A 95 -3.81 -19.57 8.52
N ILE A 96 -4.34 -18.35 8.68
CA ILE A 96 -5.58 -18.05 9.40
C ILE A 96 -6.81 -17.99 8.49
N LYS A 97 -6.67 -18.40 7.23
CA LYS A 97 -7.75 -18.43 6.21
C LYS A 97 -8.33 -17.05 5.88
N SER A 98 -7.56 -15.98 6.03
CA SER A 98 -7.96 -14.65 5.57
C SER A 98 -7.86 -14.54 4.04
N ASN A 99 -8.81 -13.82 3.44
CA ASN A 99 -8.69 -13.38 2.06
C ASN A 99 -7.74 -12.18 2.00
N ILE A 100 -6.61 -12.33 1.34
CA ILE A 100 -5.60 -11.27 1.27
C ILE A 100 -5.65 -10.55 -0.09
N PHE A 101 -5.45 -9.24 -0.05
CA PHE A 101 -5.29 -8.34 -1.18
C PHE A 101 -3.96 -7.62 -1.08
N ILE A 102 -3.16 -7.65 -2.11
CA ILE A 102 -1.88 -6.94 -2.18
C ILE A 102 -2.08 -5.61 -2.91
N GLY A 103 -1.71 -4.50 -2.27
CA GLY A 103 -1.57 -3.22 -2.92
C GLY A 103 -0.19 -3.09 -3.55
N ILE A 104 -0.14 -2.88 -4.87
CA ILE A 104 1.11 -2.50 -5.53
C ILE A 104 1.30 -1.00 -5.35
N PRO A 105 2.38 -0.54 -4.68
CA PRO A 105 2.55 0.87 -4.33
C PRO A 105 2.48 1.79 -5.56
N PRO A 106 1.97 3.03 -5.40
CA PRO A 106 2.02 4.07 -6.43
C PRO A 106 3.44 4.37 -6.89
N ILE A 107 3.55 4.98 -8.07
CA ILE A 107 4.78 5.62 -8.51
C ILE A 107 5.16 6.76 -7.56
N ILE A 108 6.42 7.20 -7.63
CA ILE A 108 6.84 8.47 -7.01
C ILE A 108 7.30 9.46 -8.09
N ILE A 109 7.41 10.75 -7.72
CA ILE A 109 7.89 11.84 -8.58
C ILE A 109 9.16 12.44 -7.95
N PRO A 110 10.37 11.93 -8.26
CA PRO A 110 11.62 12.34 -7.63
C PRO A 110 11.86 13.85 -7.67
N LYS A 111 11.54 14.50 -8.79
CA LYS A 111 11.71 15.94 -8.94
C LYS A 111 10.89 16.75 -7.92
N MET A 112 9.69 16.27 -7.61
CA MET A 112 8.80 16.90 -6.63
C MET A 112 9.28 16.61 -5.20
N ALA A 113 9.64 15.36 -4.90
CA ALA A 113 10.16 14.97 -3.61
C ALA A 113 11.47 15.69 -3.27
N ASN A 114 12.42 15.76 -4.21
CA ASN A 114 13.69 16.51 -4.02
C ASN A 114 13.48 18.01 -3.77
N LYS A 115 12.39 18.60 -4.27
CA LYS A 115 12.07 20.02 -4.05
C LYS A 115 11.48 20.29 -2.67
N LEU A 116 10.69 19.34 -2.14
CA LEU A 116 9.90 19.54 -0.92
C LEU A 116 10.54 18.91 0.33
N PHE A 117 11.40 17.92 0.14
CA PHE A 117 12.17 17.29 1.21
C PHE A 117 13.67 17.55 0.99
N MET A 118 14.52 16.94 1.84
CA MET A 118 15.97 16.99 1.64
C MET A 118 16.33 16.22 0.36
N PRO A 119 17.15 16.80 -0.55
CA PRO A 119 17.58 16.14 -1.77
C PRO A 119 18.26 14.80 -1.48
N SER A 120 17.90 13.76 -2.23
CA SER A 120 18.46 12.42 -2.08
C SER A 120 18.42 11.63 -3.39
N ASP A 121 19.51 10.91 -3.67
CA ASP A 121 19.58 9.98 -4.81
C ASP A 121 18.65 8.76 -4.63
N LEU A 122 18.21 8.52 -3.41
CA LEU A 122 17.27 7.41 -3.10
C LEU A 122 15.89 7.62 -3.76
N TYR A 123 15.49 8.85 -4.08
CA TYR A 123 14.27 9.06 -4.87
C TYR A 123 14.40 8.47 -6.28
N ASN A 124 15.57 8.69 -6.93
CA ASN A 124 15.84 8.12 -8.25
C ASN A 124 15.96 6.59 -8.20
N TYR A 125 16.58 6.05 -7.13
CA TYR A 125 16.64 4.62 -6.89
C TYR A 125 15.24 4.02 -6.71
N CYS A 126 14.40 4.64 -5.89
CA CYS A 126 13.02 4.22 -5.67
C CYS A 126 12.21 4.21 -6.97
N GLU A 127 12.25 5.31 -7.74
CA GLU A 127 11.56 5.40 -9.04
C GLU A 127 11.93 4.26 -9.98
N LYS A 128 13.24 3.96 -10.11
CA LYS A 128 13.75 2.88 -10.97
C LYS A 128 13.42 1.49 -10.46
N SER A 129 13.29 1.33 -9.14
CA SER A 129 13.04 0.03 -8.51
C SER A 129 11.55 -0.32 -8.41
N LEU A 130 10.65 0.67 -8.37
CA LEU A 130 9.19 0.44 -8.29
C LEU A 130 8.62 -0.41 -9.42
N PRO A 131 9.02 -0.25 -10.71
CA PRO A 131 8.58 -1.16 -11.79
C PRO A 131 9.01 -2.62 -11.55
N LEU A 132 10.20 -2.83 -11.00
CA LEU A 132 10.71 -4.17 -10.66
C LEU A 132 9.92 -4.76 -9.49
N LEU A 133 9.70 -3.96 -8.44
CA LEU A 133 8.86 -4.36 -7.31
C LEU A 133 7.44 -4.73 -7.76
N ARG A 134 6.85 -3.93 -8.66
CA ARG A 134 5.54 -4.22 -9.26
C ARG A 134 5.53 -5.58 -9.96
N ALA A 135 6.52 -5.87 -10.80
CA ALA A 135 6.61 -7.13 -11.53
C ALA A 135 6.71 -8.33 -10.58
N GLU A 136 7.56 -8.23 -9.56
CA GLU A 136 7.72 -9.28 -8.55
C GLU A 136 6.48 -9.47 -7.67
N LEU A 137 5.77 -8.39 -7.29
CA LEU A 137 4.51 -8.49 -6.57
C LEU A 137 3.41 -9.17 -7.41
N LEU A 138 3.33 -8.88 -8.70
CA LEU A 138 2.41 -9.57 -9.61
C LEU A 138 2.71 -11.07 -9.70
N ASN A 139 3.99 -11.45 -9.83
CA ASN A 139 4.43 -12.84 -9.81
C ASN A 139 4.05 -13.51 -8.48
N LEU A 140 4.31 -12.84 -7.35
CA LEU A 140 3.98 -13.34 -6.02
C LEU A 140 2.46 -13.57 -5.87
N CYS A 141 1.64 -12.61 -6.30
CA CYS A 141 0.18 -12.73 -6.27
C CYS A 141 -0.31 -13.92 -7.11
N SER A 142 0.30 -14.14 -8.28
CA SER A 142 -0.01 -15.29 -9.13
C SER A 142 0.35 -16.61 -8.45
N ASN A 143 1.53 -16.70 -7.83
CA ASN A 143 2.02 -17.92 -7.17
C ASN A 143 1.15 -18.34 -5.98
N TYR A 144 0.64 -17.38 -5.22
CA TYR A 144 -0.22 -17.62 -4.05
C TYR A 144 -1.72 -17.56 -4.35
N ASN A 145 -2.09 -17.29 -5.62
CA ASN A 145 -3.48 -17.09 -6.05
C ASN A 145 -4.22 -16.05 -5.16
N VAL A 146 -3.55 -14.92 -4.90
CA VAL A 146 -4.09 -13.81 -4.12
C VAL A 146 -4.43 -12.62 -5.02
N SER A 147 -5.48 -11.88 -4.63
CA SER A 147 -5.91 -10.70 -5.38
C SER A 147 -4.99 -9.51 -5.14
N TYR A 148 -4.96 -8.57 -6.09
CA TYR A 148 -4.16 -7.35 -5.96
C TYR A 148 -4.87 -6.12 -6.49
N ILE A 149 -4.37 -4.94 -6.09
CA ILE A 149 -4.74 -3.63 -6.66
C ILE A 149 -3.47 -2.97 -7.18
N ASP A 150 -3.41 -2.71 -8.48
CA ASP A 150 -2.25 -2.08 -9.13
C ASP A 150 -2.34 -0.56 -9.07
N PHE A 151 -2.03 0.03 -7.91
CA PHE A 151 -1.99 1.47 -7.74
C PHE A 151 -0.84 2.14 -8.50
N TYR A 152 0.23 1.39 -8.81
CA TYR A 152 1.30 1.87 -9.68
C TYR A 152 0.76 2.30 -11.04
N THR A 153 0.10 1.37 -11.75
CA THR A 153 -0.49 1.63 -13.06
C THR A 153 -1.61 2.66 -12.99
N LEU A 154 -2.44 2.59 -11.93
CA LEU A 154 -3.54 3.53 -11.72
C LEU A 154 -3.05 4.96 -11.59
N CYS A 155 -2.05 5.21 -10.74
CA CYS A 155 -1.50 6.55 -10.52
C CYS A 155 -0.74 7.05 -11.74
N ASN A 156 0.03 6.20 -12.42
CA ASN A 156 0.73 6.56 -13.65
C ASN A 156 -0.25 7.04 -14.75
N LYS A 157 -1.37 6.35 -14.94
CA LYS A 157 -2.43 6.75 -15.90
C LYS A 157 -3.11 8.07 -15.54
N ASN A 158 -3.07 8.49 -14.28
CA ASN A 158 -3.73 9.70 -13.78
C ASN A 158 -2.77 10.85 -13.44
N LEU A 159 -1.48 10.76 -13.78
CA LEU A 159 -0.48 11.81 -13.50
C LEU A 159 -0.89 13.19 -14.01
N TYR A 160 -1.52 13.27 -15.17
CA TYR A 160 -1.99 14.52 -15.76
C TYR A 160 -3.01 15.29 -14.90
N LYS A 161 -3.57 14.65 -13.88
CA LYS A 161 -4.54 15.24 -12.94
C LYS A 161 -3.88 15.87 -11.71
N ASN A 162 -2.54 15.91 -11.62
CA ASN A 162 -1.83 16.44 -10.46
C ASN A 162 -2.27 15.79 -9.14
N ILE A 163 -2.25 14.46 -9.07
CA ILE A 163 -2.76 13.68 -7.95
C ILE A 163 -1.79 13.54 -6.76
N PHE A 164 -0.58 14.08 -6.87
CA PHE A 164 0.44 14.02 -5.82
C PHE A 164 0.48 15.30 -4.99
N LEU A 165 0.72 15.15 -3.68
CA LEU A 165 0.92 16.23 -2.74
C LEU A 165 2.39 16.71 -2.73
N ASP A 166 3.32 15.76 -2.65
CA ASP A 166 4.74 16.00 -2.41
C ASP A 166 5.67 15.13 -3.28
N GLY A 167 5.11 14.35 -4.18
CA GLY A 167 5.83 13.42 -5.06
C GLY A 167 5.93 12.00 -4.52
N ILE A 168 5.51 11.75 -3.28
CA ILE A 168 5.41 10.43 -2.65
C ILE A 168 3.95 10.16 -2.27
N HIS A 169 3.32 11.10 -1.59
CA HIS A 169 1.97 10.98 -1.07
C HIS A 169 0.92 11.57 -2.01
N LEU A 170 -0.24 10.96 -2.01
CA LEU A 170 -1.36 11.39 -2.84
C LEU A 170 -2.18 12.48 -2.13
N ASN A 171 -2.62 13.48 -2.90
CA ASN A 171 -3.58 14.47 -2.43
C ASN A 171 -5.00 13.88 -2.37
N SER A 172 -6.01 14.69 -2.02
CA SER A 172 -7.41 14.27 -1.90
C SER A 172 -7.94 13.61 -3.18
N LEU A 173 -7.61 14.18 -4.36
CA LEU A 173 -8.02 13.61 -5.65
C LEU A 173 -7.38 12.24 -5.91
N GLY A 174 -6.09 12.09 -5.58
CA GLY A 174 -5.38 10.80 -5.68
C GLY A 174 -6.00 9.74 -4.76
N ASN A 175 -6.36 10.12 -3.53
CA ASN A 175 -7.07 9.26 -2.60
C ASN A 175 -8.46 8.85 -3.12
N ASP A 176 -9.19 9.76 -3.77
CA ASP A 176 -10.47 9.45 -4.43
C ASP A 176 -10.32 8.40 -5.55
N ILE A 177 -9.26 8.52 -6.33
CA ILE A 177 -8.96 7.58 -7.40
C ILE A 177 -8.64 6.20 -6.82
N MET A 178 -7.80 6.13 -5.76
CA MET A 178 -7.52 4.87 -5.05
C MET A 178 -8.78 4.25 -4.46
N PHE A 179 -9.62 5.06 -3.79
CA PHE A 179 -10.89 4.60 -3.21
C PHE A 179 -11.81 3.96 -4.25
N LYS A 180 -12.02 4.63 -5.39
CA LYS A 180 -12.87 4.13 -6.48
C LYS A 180 -12.37 2.79 -7.04
N GLU A 181 -11.05 2.66 -7.19
CA GLU A 181 -10.46 1.41 -7.69
C GLU A 181 -10.57 0.30 -6.66
N ALA A 182 -10.28 0.59 -5.39
CA ALA A 182 -10.43 -0.37 -4.30
C ALA A 182 -11.87 -0.88 -4.17
N CYS A 183 -12.88 0.01 -4.28
CA CYS A 183 -14.28 -0.41 -4.26
C CYS A 183 -14.64 -1.41 -5.35
N LYS A 184 -14.10 -1.25 -6.57
CA LYS A 184 -14.32 -2.20 -7.68
C LYS A 184 -13.74 -3.58 -7.34
N ILE A 185 -12.50 -3.61 -6.86
CA ILE A 185 -11.80 -4.88 -6.56
C ILE A 185 -12.42 -5.59 -5.35
N PHE A 186 -12.82 -4.84 -4.32
CA PHE A 186 -13.46 -5.39 -3.12
C PHE A 186 -14.97 -5.67 -3.31
N SER A 187 -15.56 -5.30 -4.45
CA SER A 187 -17.00 -5.41 -4.73
C SER A 187 -17.88 -4.71 -3.69
N LEU A 188 -17.51 -3.46 -3.35
CA LEU A 188 -18.17 -2.62 -2.34
C LEU A 188 -19.11 -1.56 -2.93
#